data_b24cbf9815fe01996d7b056d7a845e08
#
_entry.id   b24cbf9815fe01996d7b056d7a845e08
#
_cell.length_a   1.000
_cell.length_b   1.000
_cell.length_c   1.000
_cell.angle_alpha   90.00
_cell.angle_beta   90.00
_cell.angle_gamma   90.00
#
_symmetry.space_group_name_H-M   'P 1'
#
loop_
_entity.id
_entity.type
_entity.pdbx_description
1 polymer ?
#
loop_
_entity_poly.entity_id
_entity_poly.type
_entity_poly.pdbx_seq_one_letter_code
_entity_poly.pdbx_strand_id
1 'polypeptide(L)'
;MRKKLLLTAALIGLLLLYAFRFGQIQTQPALKSISRQQAFKNKLAVQCSPDWNYLNSDSLAKGISILTGWGNYQWPVNSKSDSARLYFQQGISMYYSFHIIEAMASFKKAQQFDSTNAMLYWAQALAYGPNINDFGYSATPKAFGAAQKAISLSGNCTAKEKAFIKAMGKRYSSDSTVSRSSLNELYADEMQNGYKQFSGDADMAALFADALMLQHPWEYWKHNGDAQPWTPRILEVLEKTLRHSPLHPGANHYYIHAVEASANPKRALGSANRLSKLLPSVAHMVHMPSHIYIRSGLYKEGMKVNEMSLQGYKDYLAVFPEVVNNAPLYLIHNLHMQTACAMMGSGYAYSSKSAEECRQSFDTSFMSIPAPFGGYVQYVYMAPVINNVRFGKWEEILAAPAIPGNYVYANVLGHWARGIAFARKNNMVAAKKELALFRENMGKPDMLVVMQPFNAPADAAKVAEKLLEGIIAVQENNLPVAVKLFTEAVSNESAMIYNEPKDWVLPARPYLGAALLRAGSFATAEIVFKEDLQENPNNHWSLKGLYESLQKQKKTAAAASIKKQLDKTIATDDMKDLPAVF
;
A
#
# COMPACT_ATOMS: atom_id res chain seq x y z
N MET A 1 9.83 -56.24 41.84
CA MET A 1 9.45 -54.88 42.30
C MET A 1 10.46 -53.79 41.92
N ARG A 2 11.79 -53.96 42.10
CA ARG A 2 12.81 -52.89 41.81
C ARG A 2 12.83 -52.40 40.32
N LYS A 3 12.61 -53.24 39.32
CA LYS A 3 12.59 -52.79 37.91
C LYS A 3 11.39 -51.90 37.54
N LYS A 4 10.21 -52.11 38.16
CA LYS A 4 9.04 -51.24 37.90
C LYS A 4 9.18 -49.85 38.55
N LEU A 5 9.87 -49.77 39.74
CA LEU A 5 10.13 -48.46 40.37
C LEU A 5 11.11 -47.61 39.58
N LEU A 6 12.13 -48.20 38.96
CA LEU A 6 13.11 -47.46 38.15
C LEU A 6 12.50 -46.92 36.82
N LEU A 7 11.57 -47.68 36.21
CA LEU A 7 10.86 -47.19 35.00
C LEU A 7 9.90 -46.03 35.36
N THR A 8 9.22 -46.09 36.47
CA THR A 8 8.31 -45.00 36.90
C THR A 8 9.07 -43.74 37.28
N ALA A 9 10.23 -43.87 37.94
CA ALA A 9 11.10 -42.73 38.26
C ALA A 9 11.71 -42.08 36.99
N ALA A 10 12.08 -42.88 35.97
CA ALA A 10 12.58 -42.37 34.71
C ALA A 10 11.48 -41.68 33.89
N LEU A 11 10.23 -42.18 33.90
CA LEU A 11 9.08 -41.47 33.25
C LEU A 11 8.72 -40.18 33.94
N ILE A 12 8.75 -40.11 35.26
CA ILE A 12 8.50 -38.89 36.03
C ILE A 12 9.62 -37.87 35.78
N GLY A 13 10.87 -38.29 35.70
CA GLY A 13 12.02 -37.44 35.38
C GLY A 13 11.93 -36.87 33.94
N LEU A 14 11.48 -37.68 32.97
CA LEU A 14 11.23 -37.21 31.59
C LEU A 14 10.05 -36.26 31.49
N LEU A 15 8.98 -36.47 32.25
CA LEU A 15 7.83 -35.57 32.32
C LEU A 15 8.18 -34.24 33.00
N LEU A 16 9.00 -34.27 34.03
CA LEU A 16 9.51 -33.05 34.71
C LEU A 16 10.49 -32.27 33.80
N LEU A 17 11.36 -32.95 33.05
CA LEU A 17 12.23 -32.32 32.06
C LEU A 17 11.43 -31.75 30.86
N TYR A 18 10.35 -32.39 30.47
CA TYR A 18 9.43 -31.90 29.43
C TYR A 18 8.65 -30.68 29.93
N ALA A 19 8.14 -30.73 31.17
CA ALA A 19 7.47 -29.59 31.83
C ALA A 19 8.42 -28.42 32.07
N PHE A 20 9.71 -28.68 32.40
CA PHE A 20 10.72 -27.64 32.58
C PHE A 20 11.15 -27.01 31.25
N ARG A 21 11.19 -27.76 30.15
CA ARG A 21 11.44 -27.20 28.81
C ARG A 21 10.25 -26.44 28.25
N PHE A 22 9.01 -26.82 28.57
CA PHE A 22 7.81 -26.07 28.16
C PHE A 22 7.46 -24.92 29.13
N GLY A 23 7.89 -24.98 30.38
CA GLY A 23 7.74 -23.89 31.37
C GLY A 23 8.73 -22.74 31.17
N GLN A 24 9.74 -22.92 30.31
CA GLN A 24 10.64 -21.85 29.84
C GLN A 24 10.29 -21.34 28.43
N ILE A 25 9.06 -21.52 27.94
CA ILE A 25 8.49 -20.56 27.04
C ILE A 25 8.29 -19.32 27.90
N GLN A 26 9.34 -18.50 28.01
CA GLN A 26 9.19 -17.14 28.43
C GLN A 26 8.02 -16.59 27.60
N THR A 27 6.89 -16.36 28.26
CA THR A 27 5.92 -15.41 27.80
C THR A 27 6.74 -14.16 27.50
N GLN A 28 7.04 -13.92 26.21
CA GLN A 28 7.59 -12.63 25.81
C GLN A 28 6.69 -11.60 26.47
N PRO A 29 7.25 -10.66 27.24
CA PRO A 29 6.42 -9.63 27.86
C PRO A 29 5.63 -9.04 26.69
N ALA A 30 4.31 -9.09 26.79
CA ALA A 30 3.40 -8.49 25.80
C ALA A 30 3.99 -7.11 25.53
N LEU A 31 4.53 -6.89 24.34
CA LEU A 31 5.16 -5.64 23.91
C LEU A 31 4.20 -4.55 24.35
N LYS A 32 4.62 -3.73 25.31
CA LYS A 32 3.74 -2.84 26.06
C LYS A 32 2.86 -2.09 25.07
N SER A 33 1.57 -2.39 25.07
CA SER A 33 0.57 -1.75 24.18
C SER A 33 0.64 -0.21 24.25
N ILE A 34 1.09 0.31 25.37
CA ILE A 34 1.36 1.73 25.64
C ILE A 34 2.39 2.32 24.67
N SER A 35 3.43 1.59 24.26
CA SER A 35 4.45 2.13 23.35
C SER A 35 3.92 2.28 21.91
N ARG A 36 3.04 1.40 21.44
CA ARG A 36 2.41 1.49 20.13
C ARG A 36 1.43 2.65 20.06
N GLN A 37 0.58 2.79 21.07
CA GLN A 37 -0.41 3.87 21.16
C GLN A 37 0.26 5.25 21.31
N GLN A 38 1.36 5.33 22.05
CA GLN A 38 2.12 6.57 22.23
C GLN A 38 2.85 6.95 20.95
N ALA A 39 3.47 5.99 20.25
CA ALA A 39 4.12 6.23 18.95
C ALA A 39 3.12 6.72 17.89
N PHE A 40 1.93 6.13 17.83
CA PHE A 40 0.85 6.54 16.94
C PHE A 40 0.30 7.93 17.30
N LYS A 41 0.02 8.19 18.57
CA LYS A 41 -0.43 9.51 19.06
C LYS A 41 0.58 10.62 18.81
N ASN A 42 1.87 10.30 18.79
CA ASN A 42 2.96 11.25 18.54
C ASN A 42 3.30 11.43 17.07
N LYS A 43 2.46 11.01 16.12
CA LYS A 43 2.68 11.03 14.66
C LYS A 43 3.83 10.13 14.15
N LEU A 44 4.50 9.37 15.01
CA LEU A 44 5.66 8.54 14.65
C LEU A 44 5.32 7.38 13.72
N ALA A 45 4.06 6.92 13.76
CA ALA A 45 3.60 5.77 12.98
C ALA A 45 2.82 6.14 11.72
N VAL A 46 2.60 7.41 11.47
CA VAL A 46 1.81 7.93 10.33
C VAL A 46 2.68 8.28 9.13
N GLN A 47 3.99 8.37 9.36
CA GLN A 47 4.96 8.71 8.33
C GLN A 47 5.71 7.45 7.92
N CYS A 48 5.82 7.20 6.62
CA CYS A 48 6.71 6.16 6.10
C CYS A 48 8.19 6.53 6.30
N SER A 49 8.46 7.67 6.92
CA SER A 49 9.78 8.13 7.33
C SER A 49 9.90 8.20 8.84
N PRO A 50 11.06 7.83 9.38
CA PRO A 50 11.31 7.85 10.81
C PRO A 50 11.38 9.28 11.36
N ASP A 51 10.81 9.53 12.52
CA ASP A 51 11.13 10.75 13.28
C ASP A 51 12.47 10.57 14.01
N TRP A 52 13.51 11.11 13.40
CA TRP A 52 14.88 11.02 13.90
C TRP A 52 15.14 11.78 15.22
N ASN A 53 14.19 12.55 15.71
CA ASN A 53 14.29 13.19 17.03
C ASN A 53 14.01 12.19 18.15
N TYR A 54 13.22 11.16 17.88
CA TYR A 54 12.86 10.12 18.84
C TYR A 54 13.63 8.80 18.65
N LEU A 55 14.20 8.56 17.48
CA LEU A 55 14.96 7.35 17.18
C LEU A 55 16.44 7.55 17.43
N ASN A 56 17.02 6.69 18.27
CA ASN A 56 18.46 6.64 18.50
C ASN A 56 19.11 5.70 17.48
N SER A 57 19.61 6.27 16.39
CA SER A 57 20.25 5.50 15.30
C SER A 57 21.51 4.72 15.75
N ASP A 58 22.21 5.19 16.77
CA ASP A 58 23.39 4.49 17.29
C ASP A 58 23.00 3.27 18.14
N SER A 59 21.87 3.33 18.86
CA SER A 59 21.29 2.17 19.54
C SER A 59 20.81 1.11 18.52
N LEU A 60 20.11 1.54 17.48
CA LEU A 60 19.66 0.65 16.40
C LEU A 60 20.83 -0.06 15.72
N ALA A 61 21.95 0.64 15.50
CA ALA A 61 23.16 0.07 14.93
C ALA A 61 23.81 -1.03 15.79
N LYS A 62 23.61 -1.01 17.11
CA LYS A 62 24.10 -2.08 17.99
C LYS A 62 23.33 -3.38 17.79
N GLY A 63 22.02 -3.27 17.61
CA GLY A 63 21.11 -4.43 17.49
C GLY A 63 21.06 -5.04 16.10
N ILE A 64 21.45 -4.31 15.03
CA ILE A 64 21.33 -4.84 13.68
C ILE A 64 22.42 -5.88 13.35
N SER A 65 21.98 -6.99 12.77
CA SER A 65 22.82 -8.05 12.19
C SER A 65 22.70 -8.07 10.67
N ILE A 66 23.50 -8.89 10.00
CA ILE A 66 23.29 -9.20 8.58
C ILE A 66 22.05 -10.08 8.47
N LEU A 67 21.08 -9.63 7.68
CA LEU A 67 19.81 -10.27 7.47
C LEU A 67 19.85 -11.14 6.21
N THR A 68 19.23 -12.31 6.26
CA THR A 68 19.15 -13.21 5.11
C THR A 68 17.96 -12.87 4.21
N GLY A 69 18.07 -13.13 2.90
CA GLY A 69 16.97 -12.89 1.95
C GLY A 69 16.75 -11.43 1.55
N TRP A 70 17.71 -10.55 1.86
CA TRP A 70 17.67 -9.13 1.52
C TRP A 70 18.34 -8.83 0.17
N GLY A 71 18.43 -9.82 -0.67
CA GLY A 71 18.90 -9.73 -2.05
C GLY A 71 20.43 -9.85 -2.18
N ASN A 72 20.84 -9.91 -3.44
CA ASN A 72 22.26 -10.03 -3.84
C ASN A 72 22.72 -8.81 -4.63
N TYR A 73 22.00 -7.68 -4.51
CA TYR A 73 22.36 -6.46 -5.19
C TYR A 73 23.73 -5.97 -4.70
N GLN A 74 24.61 -5.56 -5.63
CA GLN A 74 25.96 -5.14 -5.33
C GLN A 74 26.18 -3.68 -5.72
N TRP A 75 26.50 -2.85 -4.72
CA TRP A 75 27.04 -1.50 -4.92
C TRP A 75 28.46 -1.46 -4.33
N PRO A 76 29.49 -1.51 -5.15
CA PRO A 76 30.85 -1.50 -4.65
C PRO A 76 31.15 -0.13 -4.00
N VAL A 77 31.44 -0.16 -2.70
CA VAL A 77 31.97 0.97 -1.94
C VAL A 77 33.45 0.73 -1.67
N ASN A 78 34.25 1.79 -1.82
CA ASN A 78 35.71 1.70 -1.61
C ASN A 78 36.03 1.69 -0.11
N SER A 79 35.93 0.52 0.54
CA SER A 79 36.31 0.30 1.94
C SER A 79 37.24 -0.90 2.05
N LYS A 80 38.21 -0.81 2.95
CA LYS A 80 39.14 -1.93 3.28
C LYS A 80 38.49 -2.97 4.21
N SER A 81 37.37 -2.62 4.86
CA SER A 81 36.66 -3.50 5.79
C SER A 81 35.57 -4.27 5.07
N ASP A 82 35.61 -5.60 5.09
CA ASP A 82 34.55 -6.48 4.56
C ASP A 82 33.24 -6.25 5.30
N SER A 83 33.29 -6.10 6.62
CA SER A 83 32.10 -5.82 7.43
C SER A 83 31.48 -4.48 7.05
N ALA A 84 32.27 -3.43 6.82
CA ALA A 84 31.75 -2.15 6.35
C ALA A 84 31.04 -2.29 5.00
N ARG A 85 31.64 -3.04 4.06
CA ARG A 85 31.01 -3.31 2.75
C ARG A 85 29.71 -4.06 2.87
N LEU A 86 29.66 -5.12 3.70
CA LEU A 86 28.44 -5.92 3.89
C LEU A 86 27.28 -5.09 4.48
N TYR A 87 27.55 -4.32 5.54
CA TYR A 87 26.52 -3.48 6.15
C TYR A 87 26.10 -2.31 5.24
N PHE A 88 27.03 -1.72 4.48
CA PHE A 88 26.68 -0.72 3.48
C PHE A 88 25.75 -1.31 2.41
N GLN A 89 26.07 -2.49 1.92
CA GLN A 89 25.29 -3.23 0.93
C GLN A 89 23.87 -3.50 1.42
N GLN A 90 23.73 -4.00 2.65
CA GLN A 90 22.45 -4.20 3.29
C GLN A 90 21.69 -2.88 3.40
N GLY A 91 22.33 -1.82 3.86
CA GLY A 91 21.72 -0.51 4.02
C GLY A 91 21.18 0.07 2.70
N ILE A 92 21.90 -0.10 1.60
CA ILE A 92 21.44 0.34 0.26
C ILE A 92 20.22 -0.47 -0.20
N SER A 93 20.24 -1.79 -0.02
CA SER A 93 19.09 -2.62 -0.34
C SER A 93 17.83 -2.20 0.46
N MET A 94 18.03 -1.84 1.75
CA MET A 94 16.97 -1.33 2.62
C MET A 94 16.47 0.04 2.18
N TYR A 95 17.39 0.96 1.83
CA TYR A 95 17.04 2.28 1.34
C TYR A 95 16.15 2.20 0.09
N TYR A 96 16.56 1.41 -0.90
CA TYR A 96 15.75 1.17 -2.11
C TYR A 96 14.40 0.49 -1.83
N SER A 97 14.24 -0.07 -0.65
CA SER A 97 13.01 -0.73 -0.20
C SER A 97 12.16 0.14 0.75
N PHE A 98 12.52 1.40 0.96
CA PHE A 98 11.92 2.31 1.94
C PHE A 98 11.96 1.80 3.40
N HIS A 99 12.82 0.83 3.69
CA HIS A 99 13.15 0.41 5.05
C HIS A 99 14.22 1.33 5.64
N ILE A 100 13.86 2.57 5.87
CA ILE A 100 14.81 3.66 6.17
C ILE A 100 15.47 3.52 7.54
N ILE A 101 14.75 2.97 8.54
CA ILE A 101 15.30 2.75 9.89
C ILE A 101 16.43 1.71 9.83
N GLU A 102 16.20 0.61 9.13
CA GLU A 102 17.15 -0.47 8.93
C GLU A 102 18.33 -0.05 8.06
N ALA A 103 18.06 0.74 7.03
CA ALA A 103 19.10 1.34 6.20
C ALA A 103 20.03 2.19 7.06
N MET A 104 19.49 3.07 7.90
CA MET A 104 20.27 3.91 8.81
C MET A 104 21.06 3.08 9.81
N ALA A 105 20.43 2.07 10.43
CA ALA A 105 21.11 1.18 11.36
C ALA A 105 22.29 0.45 10.70
N SER A 106 22.10 -0.03 9.46
CA SER A 106 23.14 -0.69 8.67
C SER A 106 24.27 0.27 8.29
N PHE A 107 23.96 1.50 7.86
CA PHE A 107 24.96 2.50 7.52
C PHE A 107 25.79 2.95 8.74
N LYS A 108 25.14 3.13 9.87
CA LYS A 108 25.80 3.42 11.15
C LYS A 108 26.69 2.26 11.59
N LYS A 109 26.23 1.01 11.40
CA LYS A 109 27.04 -0.19 11.70
C LYS A 109 28.24 -0.27 10.77
N ALA A 110 28.08 -0.02 9.48
CA ALA A 110 29.18 0.05 8.52
C ALA A 110 30.23 1.09 8.93
N GLN A 111 29.79 2.27 9.37
CA GLN A 111 30.66 3.35 9.85
C GLN A 111 31.52 2.93 11.06
N GLN A 112 31.02 2.06 11.95
CA GLN A 112 31.79 1.56 13.09
C GLN A 112 33.01 0.75 12.64
N PHE A 113 32.95 0.11 11.45
CA PHE A 113 34.05 -0.67 10.88
C PHE A 113 35.00 0.15 9.99
N ASP A 114 34.55 1.33 9.48
CA ASP A 114 35.38 2.23 8.67
C ASP A 114 34.89 3.68 8.83
N SER A 115 35.31 4.33 9.91
CA SER A 115 34.90 5.69 10.25
C SER A 115 35.50 6.79 9.36
N THR A 116 36.42 6.44 8.47
CA THR A 116 37.09 7.38 7.54
C THR A 116 36.48 7.37 6.15
N ASN A 117 35.55 6.51 5.86
CA ASN A 117 34.94 6.36 4.55
C ASN A 117 33.82 7.38 4.32
N ALA A 118 33.98 8.25 3.34
CA ALA A 118 33.02 9.31 3.00
C ALA A 118 31.65 8.78 2.61
N MET A 119 31.59 7.65 1.88
CA MET A 119 30.31 7.08 1.39
C MET A 119 29.44 6.56 2.52
N LEU A 120 29.99 6.18 3.66
CA LEU A 120 29.20 5.75 4.81
C LEU A 120 28.47 6.92 5.50
N TYR A 121 29.02 8.13 5.43
CA TYR A 121 28.34 9.35 5.88
C TYR A 121 27.36 9.87 4.82
N TRP A 122 27.72 9.75 3.54
CA TRP A 122 26.80 10.03 2.44
C TRP A 122 25.54 9.17 2.54
N ALA A 123 25.68 7.88 2.82
CA ALA A 123 24.56 6.94 2.97
C ALA A 123 23.67 7.28 4.17
N GLN A 124 24.26 7.72 5.30
CA GLN A 124 23.50 8.24 6.42
C GLN A 124 22.73 9.52 6.04
N ALA A 125 23.37 10.45 5.34
CA ALA A 125 22.69 11.65 4.84
C ALA A 125 21.55 11.29 3.89
N LEU A 126 21.73 10.28 3.01
CA LEU A 126 20.69 9.76 2.14
C LEU A 126 19.48 9.25 2.95
N ALA A 127 19.71 8.42 3.98
CA ALA A 127 18.66 7.85 4.81
C ALA A 127 17.99 8.86 5.77
N TYR A 128 18.64 9.98 6.09
CA TYR A 128 18.01 11.08 6.82
C TYR A 128 17.07 11.93 5.95
N GLY A 129 17.08 11.77 4.64
CA GLY A 129 16.29 12.58 3.73
C GLY A 129 14.88 12.07 3.50
N PRO A 130 14.05 12.88 2.84
CA PRO A 130 12.71 12.48 2.47
C PRO A 130 12.72 11.38 1.40
N ASN A 131 11.64 10.60 1.36
CA ASN A 131 11.25 9.77 0.23
C ASN A 131 9.84 10.16 -0.23
N ILE A 132 9.35 9.59 -1.32
CA ILE A 132 8.05 9.96 -1.91
C ILE A 132 6.85 9.68 -0.99
N ASN A 133 7.00 8.84 0.02
CA ASN A 133 5.96 8.50 0.99
C ASN A 133 6.05 9.34 2.28
N ASP A 134 6.94 10.34 2.32
CA ASP A 134 7.17 11.17 3.49
C ASP A 134 6.43 12.49 3.40
N PHE A 135 5.12 12.44 3.63
CA PHE A 135 4.22 13.61 3.55
C PHE A 135 4.39 14.62 4.69
N GLY A 136 5.19 14.31 5.69
CA GLY A 136 5.41 15.15 6.86
C GLY A 136 6.88 15.26 7.22
N TYR A 137 7.77 15.20 6.22
CA TYR A 137 9.21 15.25 6.44
C TYR A 137 9.64 16.44 7.29
N SER A 138 10.34 16.13 8.37
CA SER A 138 11.00 17.10 9.23
C SER A 138 12.50 16.98 9.10
N ALA A 139 13.15 18.04 8.60
CA ALA A 139 14.59 18.05 8.48
C ALA A 139 15.26 17.94 9.85
N THR A 140 16.35 17.18 9.91
CA THR A 140 17.17 17.07 11.13
C THR A 140 18.55 17.65 10.89
N PRO A 141 19.15 18.38 11.86
CA PRO A 141 20.54 18.84 11.77
C PRO A 141 21.54 17.71 11.52
N LYS A 142 21.20 16.47 11.93
CA LYS A 142 22.01 15.27 11.68
C LYS A 142 22.21 15.01 10.18
N ALA A 143 21.21 15.29 9.35
CA ALA A 143 21.28 15.13 7.89
C ALA A 143 22.34 16.03 7.27
N PHE A 144 22.31 17.32 7.61
CA PHE A 144 23.32 18.28 7.18
C PHE A 144 24.71 17.92 7.69
N GLY A 145 24.85 17.57 8.99
CA GLY A 145 26.11 17.14 9.58
C GLY A 145 26.70 15.91 8.88
N ALA A 146 25.90 14.90 8.54
CA ALA A 146 26.34 13.72 7.80
C ALA A 146 26.82 14.09 6.37
N ALA A 147 26.07 14.94 5.66
CA ALA A 147 26.47 15.42 4.33
C ALA A 147 27.81 16.20 4.37
N GLN A 148 27.98 17.11 5.33
CA GLN A 148 29.23 17.87 5.51
C GLN A 148 30.41 16.95 5.87
N LYS A 149 30.17 15.93 6.70
CA LYS A 149 31.20 14.93 7.02
C LYS A 149 31.62 14.13 5.79
N ALA A 150 30.65 13.71 4.96
CA ALA A 150 30.96 13.06 3.67
C ALA A 150 31.85 13.95 2.78
N ILE A 151 31.51 15.24 2.65
CA ILE A 151 32.30 16.21 1.89
C ILE A 151 33.72 16.30 2.44
N SER A 152 33.89 16.45 3.75
CA SER A 152 35.22 16.61 4.39
C SER A 152 36.14 15.38 4.19
N LEU A 153 35.54 14.19 4.00
CA LEU A 153 36.27 12.93 3.79
C LEU A 153 36.43 12.55 2.32
N SER A 154 35.90 13.33 1.38
CA SER A 154 35.78 12.96 -0.04
C SER A 154 37.11 13.01 -0.83
N GLY A 155 38.23 13.42 -0.23
CA GLY A 155 39.52 13.63 -0.91
C GLY A 155 39.95 12.44 -1.78
N ASN A 156 39.89 11.23 -1.22
CA ASN A 156 40.32 9.99 -1.87
C ASN A 156 39.18 9.21 -2.56
N CYS A 157 37.98 9.80 -2.67
CA CYS A 157 36.86 9.17 -3.35
C CYS A 157 37.05 9.15 -4.88
N THR A 158 36.47 8.16 -5.53
CA THR A 158 36.37 8.11 -6.99
C THR A 158 35.54 9.29 -7.53
N ALA A 159 35.68 9.59 -8.82
CA ALA A 159 34.93 10.66 -9.46
C ALA A 159 33.39 10.46 -9.31
N LYS A 160 32.92 9.20 -9.38
CA LYS A 160 31.53 8.84 -9.19
C LYS A 160 31.06 9.09 -7.75
N GLU A 161 31.82 8.64 -6.76
CA GLU A 161 31.51 8.89 -5.34
C GLU A 161 31.49 10.39 -5.03
N LYS A 162 32.45 11.16 -5.58
CA LYS A 162 32.44 12.63 -5.47
C LYS A 162 31.20 13.28 -6.07
N ALA A 163 30.67 12.76 -7.17
CA ALA A 163 29.43 13.25 -7.76
C ALA A 163 28.22 13.02 -6.83
N PHE A 164 28.10 11.81 -6.24
CA PHE A 164 27.06 11.53 -5.23
C PHE A 164 27.19 12.43 -3.99
N ILE A 165 28.40 12.62 -3.48
CA ILE A 165 28.66 13.45 -2.30
C ILE A 165 28.34 14.92 -2.59
N LYS A 166 28.69 15.42 -3.77
CA LYS A 166 28.39 16.79 -4.20
C LYS A 166 26.88 17.03 -4.26
N ALA A 167 26.14 16.11 -4.86
CA ALA A 167 24.67 16.18 -4.89
C ALA A 167 24.08 16.17 -3.48
N MET A 168 24.56 15.31 -2.59
CA MET A 168 24.11 15.26 -1.21
C MET A 168 24.36 16.58 -0.45
N GLY A 169 25.44 17.29 -0.76
CA GLY A 169 25.74 18.61 -0.22
C GLY A 169 24.72 19.69 -0.63
N LYS A 170 23.95 19.46 -1.71
CA LYS A 170 22.85 20.36 -2.13
C LYS A 170 21.50 19.99 -1.51
N ARG A 171 21.37 18.79 -0.98
CA ARG A 171 20.11 18.27 -0.42
C ARG A 171 19.74 18.90 0.93
N TYR A 172 20.69 19.47 1.65
CA TYR A 172 20.54 20.02 2.98
C TYR A 172 21.20 21.39 3.11
N SER A 173 20.66 22.22 4.05
CA SER A 173 21.20 23.51 4.42
C SER A 173 21.24 23.64 5.95
N SER A 174 22.20 24.42 6.46
CA SER A 174 22.19 24.91 7.84
C SER A 174 21.23 26.09 8.02
N ASP A 175 20.85 26.75 6.94
CA ASP A 175 19.86 27.83 6.93
C ASP A 175 18.45 27.23 6.89
N SER A 176 17.72 27.37 8.00
CA SER A 176 16.36 26.87 8.16
C SER A 176 15.31 27.63 7.33
N THR A 177 15.67 28.77 6.73
CA THR A 177 14.78 29.56 5.87
C THR A 177 14.67 28.98 4.45
N VAL A 178 15.63 28.15 4.03
CA VAL A 178 15.60 27.51 2.72
C VAL A 178 14.55 26.42 2.69
N SER A 179 13.58 26.53 1.77
CA SER A 179 12.46 25.60 1.68
C SER A 179 12.90 24.18 1.29
N ARG A 180 12.13 23.16 1.72
CA ARG A 180 12.39 21.78 1.30
C ARG A 180 12.28 21.62 -0.22
N SER A 181 11.33 22.32 -0.86
CA SER A 181 11.18 22.30 -2.32
C SER A 181 12.46 22.78 -3.02
N SER A 182 12.99 23.95 -2.62
CA SER A 182 14.24 24.47 -3.20
C SER A 182 15.42 23.53 -3.02
N LEU A 183 15.52 22.86 -1.86
CA LEU A 183 16.59 21.87 -1.62
C LEU A 183 16.40 20.60 -2.45
N ASN A 184 15.15 20.18 -2.72
CA ASN A 184 14.86 19.05 -3.61
C ASN A 184 15.24 19.39 -5.06
N GLU A 185 14.96 20.61 -5.52
CA GLU A 185 15.34 21.11 -6.84
C GLU A 185 16.86 21.13 -7.00
N LEU A 186 17.58 21.75 -6.06
CA LEU A 186 19.05 21.80 -6.08
C LEU A 186 19.69 20.41 -6.05
N TYR A 187 19.10 19.49 -5.29
CA TYR A 187 19.54 18.10 -5.24
C TYR A 187 19.32 17.41 -6.59
N ALA A 188 18.14 17.55 -7.19
CA ALA A 188 17.81 16.94 -8.47
C ALA A 188 18.70 17.50 -9.62
N ASP A 189 18.98 18.81 -9.63
CA ASP A 189 19.86 19.44 -10.59
C ASP A 189 21.29 18.88 -10.50
N GLU A 190 21.80 18.71 -9.29
CA GLU A 190 23.14 18.14 -9.12
C GLU A 190 23.19 16.64 -9.42
N MET A 191 22.12 15.90 -9.10
CA MET A 191 21.97 14.50 -9.52
C MET A 191 21.88 14.38 -11.05
N GLN A 192 21.24 15.33 -11.75
CA GLN A 192 21.24 15.38 -13.21
C GLN A 192 22.65 15.55 -13.77
N ASN A 193 23.49 16.39 -13.16
CA ASN A 193 24.89 16.56 -13.55
C ASN A 193 25.66 15.25 -13.38
N GLY A 194 25.49 14.56 -12.24
CA GLY A 194 26.05 13.23 -12.01
C GLY A 194 25.58 12.21 -13.05
N TYR A 195 24.28 12.18 -13.35
CA TYR A 195 23.70 11.27 -14.36
C TYR A 195 24.25 11.54 -15.78
N LYS A 196 24.45 12.80 -16.16
CA LYS A 196 25.06 13.14 -17.46
C LYS A 196 26.50 12.60 -17.56
N GLN A 197 27.25 12.69 -16.45
CA GLN A 197 28.64 12.22 -16.38
C GLN A 197 28.74 10.69 -16.31
N PHE A 198 27.83 10.03 -15.61
CA PHE A 198 27.84 8.59 -15.33
C PHE A 198 26.56 7.91 -15.83
N SER A 199 26.13 8.19 -17.08
CA SER A 199 24.84 7.77 -17.64
C SER A 199 24.64 6.25 -17.76
N GLY A 200 25.71 5.45 -17.66
CA GLY A 200 25.67 3.98 -17.61
C GLY A 200 25.58 3.40 -16.20
N ASP A 201 25.70 4.22 -15.16
CA ASP A 201 25.62 3.75 -13.77
C ASP A 201 24.16 3.67 -13.30
N ALA A 202 23.75 2.47 -12.91
CA ALA A 202 22.34 2.21 -12.55
C ALA A 202 21.93 2.88 -11.25
N ASP A 203 22.83 3.01 -10.27
CA ASP A 203 22.54 3.70 -9.00
C ASP A 203 22.43 5.20 -9.20
N MET A 204 23.32 5.79 -10.01
CA MET A 204 23.23 7.20 -10.36
C MET A 204 21.90 7.50 -11.06
N ALA A 205 21.48 6.64 -11.97
CA ALA A 205 20.22 6.78 -12.69
C ALA A 205 19.00 6.60 -11.76
N ALA A 206 19.01 5.58 -10.90
CA ALA A 206 17.91 5.30 -9.98
C ALA A 206 17.73 6.43 -8.95
N LEU A 207 18.82 6.93 -8.36
CA LEU A 207 18.77 8.04 -7.41
C LEU A 207 18.48 9.39 -8.08
N PHE A 208 18.83 9.56 -9.35
CA PHE A 208 18.38 10.72 -10.13
C PHE A 208 16.86 10.65 -10.38
N ALA A 209 16.33 9.48 -10.71
CA ALA A 209 14.88 9.30 -10.85
C ALA A 209 14.16 9.56 -9.52
N ASP A 210 14.67 9.04 -8.38
CA ASP A 210 14.18 9.35 -7.03
C ASP A 210 14.17 10.86 -6.77
N ALA A 211 15.26 11.56 -7.09
CA ALA A 211 15.35 13.02 -6.93
C ALA A 211 14.31 13.79 -7.76
N LEU A 212 14.01 13.32 -8.98
CA LEU A 212 12.94 13.88 -9.80
C LEU A 212 11.55 13.60 -9.19
N MET A 213 11.34 12.38 -8.71
CA MET A 213 10.08 11.97 -8.08
C MET A 213 9.79 12.75 -6.80
N LEU A 214 10.83 13.10 -6.03
CA LEU A 214 10.74 13.90 -4.81
C LEU A 214 10.29 15.35 -5.03
N GLN A 215 10.39 15.88 -6.25
CA GLN A 215 9.88 17.23 -6.55
C GLN A 215 8.35 17.25 -6.63
N HIS A 216 7.74 16.12 -6.98
CA HIS A 216 6.32 15.96 -7.21
C HIS A 216 5.81 14.63 -6.63
N PRO A 217 5.91 14.38 -5.32
CA PRO A 217 5.54 13.10 -4.73
C PRO A 217 4.09 12.75 -5.05
N TRP A 218 3.87 11.58 -5.66
CA TRP A 218 2.55 11.06 -6.07
C TRP A 218 1.81 11.85 -7.14
N GLU A 219 2.30 13.00 -7.60
CA GLU A 219 1.68 13.83 -8.64
C GLU A 219 2.27 13.54 -10.02
N TYR A 220 2.33 12.28 -10.44
CA TYR A 220 2.90 11.91 -11.75
C TYR A 220 1.86 11.86 -12.87
N TRP A 221 0.59 11.69 -12.52
CA TRP A 221 -0.49 11.52 -13.49
C TRP A 221 -1.66 12.43 -13.13
N LYS A 222 -2.37 12.91 -14.16
CA LYS A 222 -3.65 13.59 -14.00
C LYS A 222 -4.75 12.59 -13.72
N HIS A 223 -5.92 13.04 -13.25
CA HIS A 223 -7.09 12.18 -12.97
C HIS A 223 -7.53 11.33 -14.18
N ASN A 224 -7.38 11.85 -15.41
CA ASN A 224 -7.69 11.14 -16.65
C ASN A 224 -6.60 10.15 -17.08
N GLY A 225 -5.53 9.99 -16.31
CA GLY A 225 -4.40 9.12 -16.60
C GLY A 225 -3.35 9.69 -17.56
N ASP A 226 -3.48 10.96 -17.99
CA ASP A 226 -2.46 11.65 -18.77
C ASP A 226 -1.23 11.97 -17.89
N ALA A 227 -0.05 11.94 -18.51
CA ALA A 227 1.18 12.26 -17.81
C ALA A 227 1.25 13.75 -17.41
N GLN A 228 1.76 14.03 -16.23
CA GLN A 228 2.21 15.37 -15.85
C GLN A 228 3.47 15.76 -16.65
N PRO A 229 3.80 17.05 -16.80
CA PRO A 229 4.94 17.50 -17.63
C PRO A 229 6.29 16.88 -17.25
N TRP A 230 6.50 16.54 -15.99
CA TRP A 230 7.74 15.95 -15.45
C TRP A 230 7.79 14.43 -15.58
N THR A 231 6.66 13.74 -15.68
CA THR A 231 6.55 12.27 -15.71
C THR A 231 7.33 11.62 -16.87
N PRO A 232 7.30 12.13 -18.10
CA PRO A 232 8.04 11.50 -19.20
C PRO A 232 9.54 11.37 -18.92
N ARG A 233 10.14 12.35 -18.23
CA ARG A 233 11.57 12.31 -17.89
C ARG A 233 11.88 11.24 -16.83
N ILE A 234 11.02 11.12 -15.81
CA ILE A 234 11.16 10.07 -14.79
C ILE A 234 11.12 8.68 -15.45
N LEU A 235 10.13 8.46 -16.31
CA LEU A 235 9.96 7.18 -17.01
C LEU A 235 11.12 6.87 -17.94
N GLU A 236 11.61 7.85 -18.72
CA GLU A 236 12.75 7.68 -19.61
C GLU A 236 13.99 7.18 -18.84
N VAL A 237 14.32 7.81 -17.71
CA VAL A 237 15.45 7.43 -16.88
C VAL A 237 15.29 6.01 -16.34
N LEU A 238 14.14 5.71 -15.74
CA LEU A 238 13.88 4.39 -15.16
C LEU A 238 13.85 3.28 -16.21
N GLU A 239 13.18 3.49 -17.34
CA GLU A 239 13.10 2.49 -18.40
C GLU A 239 14.45 2.25 -19.07
N LYS A 240 15.26 3.31 -19.27
CA LYS A 240 16.62 3.15 -19.76
C LYS A 240 17.44 2.34 -18.76
N THR A 241 17.34 2.63 -17.48
CA THR A 241 18.03 1.88 -16.42
C THR A 241 17.64 0.41 -16.42
N LEU A 242 16.33 0.12 -16.47
CA LEU A 242 15.81 -1.26 -16.46
C LEU A 242 16.15 -2.06 -17.72
N ARG A 243 16.39 -1.42 -18.87
CA ARG A 243 16.89 -2.11 -20.08
C ARG A 243 18.33 -2.62 -19.90
N HIS A 244 19.18 -1.86 -19.22
CA HIS A 244 20.60 -2.22 -19.02
C HIS A 244 20.86 -2.99 -17.73
N SER A 245 20.07 -2.71 -16.69
CA SER A 245 20.18 -3.28 -15.36
C SER A 245 18.79 -3.77 -14.85
N PRO A 246 18.22 -4.82 -15.47
CA PRO A 246 16.84 -5.24 -15.21
C PRO A 246 16.62 -5.73 -13.77
N LEU A 247 17.67 -6.11 -13.06
CA LEU A 247 17.61 -6.61 -11.69
C LEU A 247 17.93 -5.54 -10.63
N HIS A 248 18.03 -4.26 -11.02
CA HIS A 248 18.28 -3.17 -10.06
C HIS A 248 17.06 -2.97 -9.15
N PRO A 249 17.17 -3.15 -7.81
CA PRO A 249 16.01 -3.15 -6.91
C PRO A 249 15.32 -1.79 -6.86
N GLY A 250 16.05 -0.69 -6.69
CA GLY A 250 15.48 0.66 -6.64
C GLY A 250 14.79 1.05 -7.95
N ALA A 251 15.38 0.76 -9.11
CA ALA A 251 14.77 1.09 -10.39
C ALA A 251 13.46 0.32 -10.63
N ASN A 252 13.37 -0.96 -10.25
CA ASN A 252 12.12 -1.73 -10.33
C ASN A 252 11.05 -1.17 -9.37
N HIS A 253 11.43 -0.81 -8.15
CA HIS A 253 10.53 -0.26 -7.14
C HIS A 253 9.99 1.12 -7.57
N TYR A 254 10.87 2.04 -7.88
CA TYR A 254 10.49 3.40 -8.32
C TYR A 254 9.68 3.38 -9.61
N TYR A 255 9.94 2.44 -10.52
CA TYR A 255 9.16 2.30 -11.75
C TYR A 255 7.72 1.84 -11.49
N ILE A 256 7.49 0.97 -10.50
CA ILE A 256 6.13 0.62 -10.07
C ILE A 256 5.40 1.89 -9.60
N HIS A 257 5.96 2.64 -8.67
CA HIS A 257 5.37 3.89 -8.17
C HIS A 257 5.16 4.94 -9.27
N ALA A 258 6.10 5.05 -10.20
CA ALA A 258 5.98 6.01 -11.29
C ALA A 258 4.87 5.67 -12.30
N VAL A 259 4.41 4.39 -12.35
CA VAL A 259 3.50 3.88 -13.39
C VAL A 259 2.13 3.49 -12.85
N GLU A 260 2.01 3.12 -11.57
CA GLU A 260 0.81 2.52 -10.99
C GLU A 260 -0.47 3.34 -11.20
N ALA A 261 -0.38 4.68 -11.11
CA ALA A 261 -1.51 5.59 -11.32
C ALA A 261 -1.81 5.89 -12.81
N SER A 262 -1.00 5.39 -13.75
CA SER A 262 -1.16 5.67 -15.19
C SER A 262 -2.38 4.97 -15.79
N ALA A 263 -2.79 5.41 -16.99
CA ALA A 263 -3.77 4.68 -17.80
C ALA A 263 -3.23 3.31 -18.30
N ASN A 264 -1.92 3.06 -18.26
CA ASN A 264 -1.31 1.79 -18.68
C ASN A 264 -0.36 1.21 -17.62
N PRO A 265 -0.85 0.76 -16.45
CA PRO A 265 -0.02 0.20 -15.40
C PRO A 265 0.65 -1.13 -15.80
N LYS A 266 0.12 -1.83 -16.79
CA LYS A 266 0.67 -3.11 -17.28
C LYS A 266 2.10 -3.00 -17.80
N ARG A 267 2.57 -1.80 -18.18
CA ARG A 267 3.96 -1.59 -18.60
C ARG A 267 4.98 -1.90 -17.49
N ALA A 268 4.57 -1.85 -16.22
CA ALA A 268 5.40 -2.22 -15.08
C ALA A 268 5.31 -3.71 -14.68
N LEU A 269 4.55 -4.57 -15.40
CA LEU A 269 4.45 -6.00 -15.08
C LEU A 269 5.82 -6.71 -15.05
N GLY A 270 6.75 -6.32 -15.92
CA GLY A 270 8.11 -6.85 -15.90
C GLY A 270 8.82 -6.56 -14.58
N SER A 271 8.69 -5.35 -14.03
CA SER A 271 9.24 -4.97 -12.73
C SER A 271 8.52 -5.67 -11.58
N ALA A 272 7.18 -5.72 -11.60
CA ALA A 272 6.38 -6.42 -10.61
C ALA A 272 6.78 -7.90 -10.51
N ASN A 273 6.91 -8.61 -11.64
CA ASN A 273 7.28 -10.02 -11.67
C ASN A 273 8.71 -10.32 -11.17
N ARG A 274 9.60 -9.34 -11.19
CA ARG A 274 10.98 -9.47 -10.70
C ARG A 274 11.10 -9.13 -9.21
N LEU A 275 10.41 -8.10 -8.75
CA LEU A 275 10.69 -7.42 -7.49
C LEU A 275 10.56 -8.35 -6.27
N SER A 276 9.49 -9.15 -6.18
CA SER A 276 9.28 -10.08 -5.08
C SER A 276 10.35 -11.19 -4.97
N LYS A 277 11.13 -11.39 -6.03
CA LYS A 277 12.23 -12.38 -6.08
C LYS A 277 13.59 -11.74 -5.79
N LEU A 278 13.73 -10.43 -6.03
CA LEU A 278 14.99 -9.71 -5.82
C LEU A 278 15.32 -9.57 -4.34
N LEU A 279 14.31 -9.30 -3.51
CA LEU A 279 14.46 -9.12 -2.06
C LEU A 279 13.35 -9.89 -1.33
N PRO A 280 13.41 -11.23 -1.32
CA PRO A 280 12.27 -12.07 -0.89
C PRO A 280 11.91 -11.98 0.59
N SER A 281 12.81 -11.53 1.45
CA SER A 281 12.54 -11.31 2.88
C SER A 281 12.21 -9.85 3.22
N VAL A 282 12.20 -8.95 2.24
CA VAL A 282 11.84 -7.55 2.43
C VAL A 282 10.36 -7.37 2.14
N ALA A 283 9.55 -7.35 3.19
CA ALA A 283 8.09 -7.39 3.11
C ALA A 283 7.51 -6.34 2.13
N HIS A 284 7.98 -5.10 2.18
CA HIS A 284 7.54 -4.05 1.27
C HIS A 284 7.81 -4.39 -0.20
N MET A 285 9.00 -4.90 -0.52
CA MET A 285 9.36 -5.26 -1.90
C MET A 285 8.58 -6.47 -2.44
N VAL A 286 8.20 -7.38 -1.55
CA VAL A 286 7.32 -8.52 -1.88
C VAL A 286 5.89 -8.07 -2.11
N HIS A 287 5.42 -7.07 -1.39
CA HIS A 287 4.09 -6.47 -1.52
C HIS A 287 3.93 -5.61 -2.79
N MET A 288 4.95 -4.81 -3.15
CA MET A 288 4.89 -3.82 -4.24
C MET A 288 4.33 -4.33 -5.58
N PRO A 289 4.58 -5.57 -6.02
CA PRO A 289 3.93 -6.12 -7.21
C PRO A 289 2.40 -6.04 -7.20
N SER A 290 1.77 -6.07 -6.00
CA SER A 290 0.30 -6.04 -5.88
C SER A 290 -0.32 -4.77 -6.44
N HIS A 291 0.37 -3.63 -6.41
CA HIS A 291 -0.05 -2.35 -6.99
C HIS A 291 -0.28 -2.48 -8.51
N ILE A 292 0.59 -3.21 -9.19
CA ILE A 292 0.45 -3.46 -10.64
C ILE A 292 -0.50 -4.62 -10.93
N TYR A 293 -0.50 -5.65 -10.08
CA TYR A 293 -1.36 -6.80 -10.26
C TYR A 293 -2.84 -6.46 -10.12
N ILE A 294 -3.24 -5.66 -9.13
CA ILE A 294 -4.64 -5.23 -8.96
C ILE A 294 -5.10 -4.42 -10.17
N ARG A 295 -4.29 -3.49 -10.66
CA ARG A 295 -4.54 -2.67 -11.85
C ARG A 295 -4.49 -3.46 -13.16
N SER A 296 -3.90 -4.64 -13.15
CA SER A 296 -3.79 -5.53 -14.32
C SER A 296 -4.82 -6.65 -14.33
N GLY A 297 -5.67 -6.76 -13.30
CA GLY A 297 -6.64 -7.84 -13.13
C GLY A 297 -6.01 -9.18 -12.75
N LEU A 298 -4.80 -9.15 -12.19
CA LEU A 298 -4.05 -10.31 -11.67
C LEU A 298 -4.28 -10.42 -10.15
N TYR A 299 -5.55 -10.53 -9.76
CA TYR A 299 -5.96 -10.44 -8.37
C TYR A 299 -5.41 -11.57 -7.50
N LYS A 300 -5.31 -12.80 -8.06
CA LYS A 300 -4.75 -13.96 -7.36
C LYS A 300 -3.27 -13.77 -7.04
N GLU A 301 -2.52 -13.23 -8.00
CA GLU A 301 -1.12 -12.87 -7.83
C GLU A 301 -0.97 -11.76 -6.77
N GLY A 302 -1.86 -10.75 -6.81
CA GLY A 302 -1.91 -9.69 -5.80
C GLY A 302 -2.17 -10.23 -4.39
N MET A 303 -3.12 -11.14 -4.21
CA MET A 303 -3.36 -11.81 -2.93
C MET A 303 -2.11 -12.55 -2.45
N LYS A 304 -1.50 -13.37 -3.31
CA LYS A 304 -0.34 -14.21 -2.98
C LYS A 304 0.86 -13.39 -2.52
N VAL A 305 1.21 -12.30 -3.21
CA VAL A 305 2.38 -11.49 -2.81
C VAL A 305 2.11 -10.75 -1.50
N ASN A 306 0.87 -10.36 -1.20
CA ASN A 306 0.53 -9.79 0.10
C ASN A 306 0.60 -10.83 1.23
N GLU A 307 0.13 -12.07 1.03
CA GLU A 307 0.30 -13.17 2.00
C GLU A 307 1.79 -13.41 2.30
N MET A 308 2.62 -13.49 1.26
CA MET A 308 4.07 -13.65 1.41
C MET A 308 4.69 -12.47 2.17
N SER A 309 4.27 -11.26 1.87
CA SER A 309 4.73 -10.04 2.54
C SER A 309 4.37 -10.02 4.03
N LEU A 310 3.14 -10.41 4.37
CA LEU A 310 2.69 -10.51 5.77
C LEU A 310 3.50 -11.52 6.57
N GLN A 311 3.86 -12.66 5.97
CA GLN A 311 4.75 -13.63 6.62
C GLN A 311 6.15 -13.04 6.78
N GLY A 312 6.70 -12.41 5.75
CA GLY A 312 7.99 -11.73 5.81
C GLY A 312 8.06 -10.67 6.91
N TYR A 313 6.97 -9.96 7.18
CA TYR A 313 6.88 -9.02 8.31
C TYR A 313 6.99 -9.72 9.66
N LYS A 314 6.29 -10.84 9.86
CA LYS A 314 6.35 -11.60 11.10
C LYS A 314 7.77 -12.13 11.35
N ASP A 315 8.39 -12.68 10.33
CA ASP A 315 9.74 -13.22 10.40
C ASP A 315 10.76 -12.11 10.71
N TYR A 316 10.61 -10.96 10.06
CA TYR A 316 11.45 -9.79 10.28
C TYR A 316 11.32 -9.21 11.71
N LEU A 317 10.11 -9.05 12.24
CA LEU A 317 9.89 -8.56 13.60
C LEU A 317 10.47 -9.50 14.67
N ALA A 318 10.59 -10.80 14.39
CA ALA A 318 11.24 -11.76 15.28
C ALA A 318 12.76 -11.55 15.35
N VAL A 319 13.38 -11.08 14.25
CA VAL A 319 14.83 -10.85 14.14
C VAL A 319 15.22 -9.44 14.57
N PHE A 320 14.39 -8.44 14.29
CA PHE A 320 14.67 -7.03 14.58
C PHE A 320 13.47 -6.32 15.24
N PRO A 321 13.14 -6.65 16.50
CA PRO A 321 11.95 -6.14 17.18
C PRO A 321 11.96 -4.63 17.46
N GLU A 322 13.11 -3.97 17.30
CA GLU A 322 13.30 -2.53 17.59
C GLU A 322 12.63 -1.61 16.56
N VAL A 323 12.19 -2.15 15.42
CA VAL A 323 11.56 -1.39 14.31
C VAL A 323 10.03 -1.38 14.38
N VAL A 324 9.48 -1.47 15.57
CA VAL A 324 8.03 -1.60 15.79
C VAL A 324 7.21 -0.40 15.27
N ASN A 325 7.83 0.76 15.06
CA ASN A 325 7.11 2.01 14.82
C ASN A 325 6.44 2.10 13.43
N ASN A 326 7.05 1.54 12.37
CA ASN A 326 6.48 1.56 11.02
C ASN A 326 5.74 0.26 10.66
N ALA A 327 5.97 -0.83 11.38
CA ALA A 327 5.37 -2.13 11.10
C ALA A 327 3.83 -2.12 11.07
N PRO A 328 3.09 -1.41 11.96
CA PRO A 328 1.63 -1.40 11.92
C PRO A 328 1.07 -0.83 10.62
N LEU A 329 1.64 0.25 10.08
CA LEU A 329 1.15 0.86 8.84
C LEU A 329 1.35 -0.05 7.64
N TYR A 330 2.53 -0.62 7.48
CA TYR A 330 2.80 -1.56 6.40
C TYR A 330 1.90 -2.80 6.53
N LEU A 331 1.70 -3.31 7.75
CA LEU A 331 0.79 -4.44 7.99
C LEU A 331 -0.64 -4.11 7.57
N ILE A 332 -1.17 -2.97 7.99
CA ILE A 332 -2.52 -2.50 7.66
C ILE A 332 -2.65 -2.32 6.15
N HIS A 333 -1.68 -1.65 5.51
CA HIS A 333 -1.68 -1.41 4.07
C HIS A 333 -1.63 -2.71 3.26
N ASN A 334 -0.75 -3.65 3.61
CA ASN A 334 -0.64 -4.92 2.91
C ASN A 334 -1.91 -5.77 3.04
N LEU A 335 -2.53 -5.81 4.24
CA LEU A 335 -3.82 -6.48 4.45
C LEU A 335 -4.96 -5.79 3.69
N HIS A 336 -4.95 -4.47 3.62
CA HIS A 336 -5.94 -3.72 2.86
C HIS A 336 -5.83 -4.00 1.35
N MET A 337 -4.60 -4.02 0.80
CA MET A 337 -4.33 -4.41 -0.59
C MET A 337 -4.72 -5.87 -0.88
N GLN A 338 -4.42 -6.78 0.05
CA GLN A 338 -4.86 -8.19 -0.06
C GLN A 338 -6.37 -8.29 -0.11
N THR A 339 -7.06 -7.57 0.77
CA THR A 339 -8.53 -7.54 0.85
C THR A 339 -9.15 -6.95 -0.41
N ALA A 340 -8.59 -5.85 -0.94
CA ALA A 340 -9.04 -5.26 -2.19
C ALA A 340 -8.88 -6.23 -3.37
N CYS A 341 -7.73 -6.91 -3.48
CA CYS A 341 -7.53 -7.98 -4.47
C CYS A 341 -8.54 -9.13 -4.28
N ALA A 342 -8.80 -9.52 -3.04
CA ALA A 342 -9.72 -10.61 -2.72
C ALA A 342 -11.17 -10.29 -3.08
N MET A 343 -11.64 -9.08 -2.80
CA MET A 343 -12.98 -8.61 -3.19
C MET A 343 -13.19 -8.66 -4.71
N MET A 344 -12.12 -8.47 -5.48
CA MET A 344 -12.20 -8.45 -6.94
C MET A 344 -12.01 -9.84 -7.59
N GLY A 345 -11.19 -10.70 -6.99
CA GLY A 345 -10.71 -11.93 -7.64
C GLY A 345 -10.89 -13.23 -6.85
N SER A 346 -11.63 -13.24 -5.74
CA SER A 346 -11.92 -14.45 -4.97
C SER A 346 -13.39 -14.57 -4.59
N GLY A 347 -13.78 -15.73 -4.02
CA GLY A 347 -15.08 -15.93 -3.44
C GLY A 347 -15.22 -15.31 -2.05
N TYR A 348 -16.45 -15.34 -1.51
CA TYR A 348 -16.80 -14.73 -0.24
C TYR A 348 -16.00 -15.27 0.94
N ALA A 349 -15.77 -16.58 1.00
CA ALA A 349 -15.08 -17.19 2.14
C ALA A 349 -13.66 -16.63 2.33
N TYR A 350 -12.88 -16.54 1.26
CA TYR A 350 -11.52 -16.00 1.31
C TYR A 350 -11.53 -14.48 1.56
N SER A 351 -12.35 -13.73 0.81
CA SER A 351 -12.39 -12.27 0.94
C SER A 351 -12.90 -11.82 2.30
N SER A 352 -13.87 -12.54 2.90
CA SER A 352 -14.38 -12.28 4.25
C SER A 352 -13.30 -12.51 5.32
N LYS A 353 -12.53 -13.61 5.19
CA LYS A 353 -11.40 -13.88 6.07
C LYS A 353 -10.36 -12.76 5.98
N SER A 354 -9.96 -12.39 4.77
CA SER A 354 -8.99 -11.31 4.55
C SER A 354 -9.46 -9.96 5.11
N ALA A 355 -10.73 -9.63 4.90
CA ALA A 355 -11.33 -8.40 5.42
C ALA A 355 -11.36 -8.37 6.97
N GLU A 356 -11.62 -9.50 7.60
CA GLU A 356 -11.60 -9.59 9.06
C GLU A 356 -10.17 -9.52 9.62
N GLU A 357 -9.20 -10.17 8.98
CA GLU A 357 -7.78 -10.02 9.30
C GLU A 357 -7.32 -8.55 9.18
N CYS A 358 -7.81 -7.85 8.17
CA CYS A 358 -7.56 -6.42 7.97
C CYS A 358 -8.13 -5.58 9.13
N ARG A 359 -9.38 -5.81 9.54
CA ARG A 359 -10.02 -5.17 10.70
C ARG A 359 -9.25 -5.44 12.00
N GLN A 360 -8.75 -6.65 12.19
CA GLN A 360 -8.03 -7.09 13.40
C GLN A 360 -6.56 -6.68 13.42
N SER A 361 -6.04 -6.08 12.35
CA SER A 361 -4.61 -5.74 12.25
C SER A 361 -4.17 -4.60 13.16
N PHE A 362 -5.09 -3.90 13.80
CA PHE A 362 -4.82 -2.79 14.71
C PHE A 362 -5.77 -2.77 15.90
N ASP A 363 -5.36 -2.10 16.97
CA ASP A 363 -6.18 -1.88 18.15
C ASP A 363 -7.28 -0.85 17.86
N THR A 364 -8.51 -1.12 18.33
CA THR A 364 -9.67 -0.23 18.09
C THR A 364 -9.51 1.18 18.65
N SER A 365 -8.57 1.40 19.58
CA SER A 365 -8.22 2.75 20.05
C SER A 365 -7.70 3.66 18.93
N PHE A 366 -7.17 3.08 17.84
CA PHE A 366 -6.74 3.83 16.66
C PHE A 366 -7.90 4.47 15.90
N MET A 367 -9.10 3.95 16.05
CA MET A 367 -10.33 4.54 15.51
C MET A 367 -10.60 5.97 16.02
N SER A 368 -10.05 6.32 17.21
CA SER A 368 -10.20 7.64 17.84
C SER A 368 -9.07 8.62 17.50
N ILE A 369 -8.15 8.24 16.60
CA ILE A 369 -7.11 9.15 16.12
C ILE A 369 -7.79 10.28 15.34
N PRO A 370 -7.36 11.54 15.50
CA PRO A 370 -7.91 12.65 14.72
C PRO A 370 -7.74 12.45 13.21
N ALA A 371 -8.67 13.03 12.43
CA ALA A 371 -8.53 13.11 10.98
C ALA A 371 -7.22 13.85 10.58
N PRO A 372 -6.60 13.52 9.45
CA PRO A 372 -7.11 12.61 8.40
C PRO A 372 -6.88 11.12 8.70
N PHE A 373 -5.95 10.79 9.57
CA PHE A 373 -5.49 9.42 9.74
C PHE A 373 -6.57 8.51 10.37
N GLY A 374 -7.32 9.03 11.33
CA GLY A 374 -8.47 8.31 11.90
C GLY A 374 -9.51 7.94 10.84
N GLY A 375 -9.71 8.78 9.83
CA GLY A 375 -10.55 8.45 8.67
C GLY A 375 -10.07 7.21 7.93
N TYR A 376 -8.78 7.13 7.61
CA TYR A 376 -8.19 5.94 6.97
C TYR A 376 -8.37 4.67 7.82
N VAL A 377 -8.06 4.73 9.11
CA VAL A 377 -8.23 3.59 10.03
C VAL A 377 -9.69 3.14 10.09
N GLN A 378 -10.64 4.10 10.16
CA GLN A 378 -12.07 3.81 10.15
C GLN A 378 -12.53 3.16 8.84
N TYR A 379 -12.00 3.58 7.70
CA TYR A 379 -12.27 2.93 6.41
C TYR A 379 -11.80 1.47 6.40
N VAL A 380 -10.56 1.23 6.82
CA VAL A 380 -9.99 -0.13 6.93
C VAL A 380 -10.79 -1.00 7.91
N TYR A 381 -11.22 -0.44 9.04
CA TYR A 381 -12.08 -1.14 9.99
C TYR A 381 -13.39 -1.62 9.36
N MET A 382 -13.92 -0.89 8.40
CA MET A 382 -15.17 -1.22 7.71
C MET A 382 -14.99 -2.20 6.54
N ALA A 383 -13.79 -2.71 6.26
CA ALA A 383 -13.53 -3.66 5.18
C ALA A 383 -14.48 -4.88 5.18
N PRO A 384 -14.82 -5.54 6.31
CA PRO A 384 -15.79 -6.63 6.32
C PRO A 384 -17.20 -6.21 5.90
N VAL A 385 -17.62 -4.99 6.26
CA VAL A 385 -18.95 -4.46 5.89
C VAL A 385 -19.01 -4.18 4.40
N ILE A 386 -17.96 -3.56 3.84
CA ILE A 386 -17.83 -3.30 2.40
C ILE A 386 -17.81 -4.63 1.63
N ASN A 387 -17.08 -5.64 2.13
CA ASN A 387 -17.06 -6.98 1.57
C ASN A 387 -18.45 -7.64 1.58
N ASN A 388 -19.21 -7.49 2.66
CA ASN A 388 -20.57 -8.00 2.75
C ASN A 388 -21.50 -7.35 1.71
N VAL A 389 -21.33 -6.05 1.42
CA VAL A 389 -22.06 -5.39 0.32
C VAL A 389 -21.63 -5.99 -1.03
N ARG A 390 -20.34 -6.22 -1.26
CA ARG A 390 -19.80 -6.84 -2.49
C ARG A 390 -20.46 -8.18 -2.79
N PHE A 391 -20.76 -8.97 -1.75
CA PHE A 391 -21.29 -10.33 -1.88
C PHE A 391 -22.77 -10.48 -1.49
N GLY A 392 -23.50 -9.39 -1.31
CA GLY A 392 -24.93 -9.42 -1.02
C GLY A 392 -25.31 -10.04 0.32
N LYS A 393 -24.43 -9.95 1.32
CA LYS A 393 -24.62 -10.53 2.66
C LYS A 393 -25.43 -9.59 3.55
N TRP A 394 -26.71 -9.42 3.21
CA TRP A 394 -27.59 -8.42 3.83
C TRP A 394 -27.91 -8.72 5.28
N GLU A 395 -28.08 -9.98 5.65
CA GLU A 395 -28.35 -10.38 7.03
C GLU A 395 -27.17 -10.08 7.94
N GLU A 396 -25.96 -10.38 7.48
CA GLU A 396 -24.71 -10.11 8.21
C GLU A 396 -24.51 -8.59 8.44
N ILE A 397 -24.87 -7.77 7.44
CA ILE A 397 -24.82 -6.30 7.57
C ILE A 397 -25.82 -5.81 8.63
N LEU A 398 -27.04 -6.31 8.61
CA LEU A 398 -28.09 -5.87 9.52
C LEU A 398 -27.90 -6.41 10.96
N ALA A 399 -27.26 -7.56 11.12
CA ALA A 399 -26.90 -8.15 12.40
C ALA A 399 -25.63 -7.55 13.02
N ALA A 400 -24.84 -6.79 12.26
CA ALA A 400 -23.60 -6.20 12.76
C ALA A 400 -23.87 -5.23 13.94
N PRO A 401 -22.99 -5.21 14.97
CA PRO A 401 -23.17 -4.32 16.11
C PRO A 401 -23.11 -2.85 15.70
N ALA A 402 -23.76 -2.00 16.50
CA ALA A 402 -23.73 -0.55 16.29
C ALA A 402 -22.32 0.01 16.42
N ILE A 403 -22.00 0.96 15.56
CA ILE A 403 -20.69 1.65 15.55
C ILE A 403 -20.79 2.83 16.54
N PRO A 404 -19.78 3.03 17.42
CA PRO A 404 -19.75 4.19 18.31
C PRO A 404 -19.85 5.51 17.54
N GLY A 405 -20.65 6.47 18.06
CA GLY A 405 -20.98 7.71 17.35
C GLY A 405 -19.81 8.65 17.06
N ASN A 406 -18.69 8.50 17.77
CA ASN A 406 -17.46 9.26 17.52
C ASN A 406 -16.63 8.74 16.33
N TYR A 407 -16.97 7.60 15.75
CA TYR A 407 -16.31 7.05 14.57
C TYR A 407 -17.07 7.48 13.31
N VAL A 408 -16.83 8.73 12.92
CA VAL A 408 -17.66 9.43 11.93
C VAL A 408 -17.68 8.72 10.58
N TYR A 409 -16.52 8.40 10.01
CA TYR A 409 -16.46 7.76 8.70
C TYR A 409 -16.96 6.31 8.74
N ALA A 410 -16.65 5.57 9.81
CA ALA A 410 -17.21 4.23 9.97
C ALA A 410 -18.74 4.25 10.05
N ASN A 411 -19.35 5.24 10.73
CA ASN A 411 -20.80 5.41 10.74
C ASN A 411 -21.37 5.74 9.35
N VAL A 412 -20.70 6.61 8.57
CA VAL A 412 -21.10 6.88 7.16
C VAL A 412 -21.15 5.58 6.36
N LEU A 413 -20.10 4.76 6.41
CA LEU A 413 -20.03 3.49 5.69
C LEU A 413 -21.05 2.45 6.25
N GLY A 414 -21.28 2.44 7.56
CA GLY A 414 -22.27 1.60 8.20
C GLY A 414 -23.69 1.92 7.76
N HIS A 415 -24.06 3.20 7.76
CA HIS A 415 -25.37 3.66 7.29
C HIS A 415 -25.57 3.39 5.80
N TRP A 416 -24.53 3.60 4.98
CA TRP A 416 -24.55 3.23 3.56
C TRP A 416 -24.86 1.75 3.36
N ALA A 417 -24.13 0.86 4.02
CA ALA A 417 -24.29 -0.58 3.86
C ALA A 417 -25.67 -1.05 4.37
N ARG A 418 -26.11 -0.56 5.54
CA ARG A 418 -27.45 -0.86 6.11
C ARG A 418 -28.57 -0.33 5.21
N GLY A 419 -28.41 0.87 4.65
CA GLY A 419 -29.36 1.44 3.70
C GLY A 419 -29.53 0.56 2.46
N ILE A 420 -28.43 0.05 1.89
CA ILE A 420 -28.47 -0.91 0.78
C ILE A 420 -29.16 -2.21 1.22
N ALA A 421 -28.77 -2.78 2.35
CA ALA A 421 -29.35 -4.03 2.85
C ALA A 421 -30.87 -3.91 3.06
N PHE A 422 -31.36 -2.82 3.67
CA PHE A 422 -32.80 -2.57 3.80
C PHE A 422 -33.50 -2.40 2.46
N ALA A 423 -32.89 -1.67 1.51
CA ALA A 423 -33.45 -1.51 0.18
C ALA A 423 -33.58 -2.87 -0.54
N ARG A 424 -32.53 -3.71 -0.48
CA ARG A 424 -32.54 -5.06 -1.08
C ARG A 424 -33.55 -6.01 -0.42
N LYS A 425 -33.87 -5.77 0.83
CA LYS A 425 -34.96 -6.48 1.57
C LYS A 425 -36.33 -5.81 1.42
N ASN A 426 -36.51 -4.88 0.49
CA ASN A 426 -37.75 -4.12 0.23
C ASN A 426 -38.24 -3.29 1.41
N ASN A 427 -37.41 -2.96 2.39
CA ASN A 427 -37.77 -2.06 3.50
C ASN A 427 -37.32 -0.62 3.17
N MET A 428 -38.11 0.06 2.32
CA MET A 428 -37.77 1.42 1.84
C MET A 428 -37.81 2.47 2.95
N VAL A 429 -38.65 2.29 3.97
CA VAL A 429 -38.72 3.23 5.11
C VAL A 429 -37.39 3.22 5.87
N ALA A 430 -36.90 2.03 6.20
CA ALA A 430 -35.59 1.88 6.87
C ALA A 430 -34.43 2.32 5.97
N ALA A 431 -34.45 1.99 4.68
CA ALA A 431 -33.41 2.42 3.74
C ALA A 431 -33.28 3.95 3.66
N LYS A 432 -34.41 4.67 3.56
CA LYS A 432 -34.43 6.15 3.55
C LYS A 432 -34.02 6.76 4.89
N LYS A 433 -34.31 6.10 6.01
CA LYS A 433 -33.82 6.52 7.32
C LYS A 433 -32.31 6.39 7.41
N GLU A 434 -31.74 5.28 6.94
CA GLU A 434 -30.27 5.09 6.91
C GLU A 434 -29.60 6.13 5.97
N LEU A 435 -30.21 6.47 4.83
CA LEU A 435 -29.71 7.54 3.96
C LEU A 435 -29.70 8.90 4.66
N ALA A 436 -30.71 9.22 5.47
CA ALA A 436 -30.74 10.47 6.23
C ALA A 436 -29.61 10.51 7.28
N LEU A 437 -29.38 9.42 8.02
CA LEU A 437 -28.29 9.30 8.99
C LEU A 437 -26.90 9.33 8.31
N PHE A 438 -26.79 8.73 7.13
CA PHE A 438 -25.59 8.83 6.29
C PHE A 438 -25.24 10.30 6.00
N ARG A 439 -26.23 11.09 5.53
CA ARG A 439 -26.04 12.51 5.19
C ARG A 439 -25.68 13.37 6.40
N GLU A 440 -26.32 13.10 7.53
CA GLU A 440 -26.00 13.77 8.80
C GLU A 440 -24.51 13.57 9.17
N ASN A 441 -24.03 12.32 9.12
CA ASN A 441 -22.64 12.02 9.44
C ASN A 441 -21.65 12.52 8.36
N MET A 442 -22.03 12.47 7.08
CA MET A 442 -21.21 12.99 5.98
C MET A 442 -20.96 14.51 6.10
N GLY A 443 -21.88 15.26 6.71
CA GLY A 443 -21.74 16.71 6.96
C GLY A 443 -20.77 17.08 8.08
N LYS A 444 -20.22 16.13 8.81
CA LYS A 444 -19.29 16.41 9.93
C LYS A 444 -17.90 16.84 9.44
N PRO A 445 -17.20 17.74 10.18
CA PRO A 445 -15.89 18.29 9.77
C PRO A 445 -14.83 17.25 9.46
N ASP A 446 -14.79 16.13 10.19
CA ASP A 446 -13.82 15.06 10.01
C ASP A 446 -13.85 14.45 8.60
N MET A 447 -15.01 14.50 7.94
CA MET A 447 -15.18 14.00 6.58
C MET A 447 -14.49 14.87 5.52
N LEU A 448 -14.19 16.13 5.82
CA LEU A 448 -13.60 17.09 4.90
C LEU A 448 -12.08 17.17 5.00
N VAL A 449 -11.47 16.49 5.99
CA VAL A 449 -10.03 16.57 6.22
C VAL A 449 -9.31 15.65 5.22
N VAL A 450 -8.57 16.28 4.32
CA VAL A 450 -7.82 15.58 3.25
C VAL A 450 -6.57 14.90 3.83
N MET A 451 -6.34 13.65 3.48
CA MET A 451 -5.07 12.97 3.67
C MET A 451 -4.15 13.30 2.49
N GLN A 452 -3.45 14.43 2.58
CA GLN A 452 -2.59 14.93 1.50
C GLN A 452 -1.59 13.86 1.01
N PRO A 453 -1.39 13.69 -0.33
CA PRO A 453 -2.01 14.43 -1.44
C PRO A 453 -3.31 13.78 -1.99
N PHE A 454 -3.94 12.87 -1.26
CA PHE A 454 -5.06 12.03 -1.70
C PHE A 454 -6.44 12.68 -1.47
N ASN A 455 -7.47 11.85 -1.23
CA ASN A 455 -8.86 12.27 -1.13
C ASN A 455 -9.28 12.50 0.34
N ALA A 456 -10.31 13.31 0.53
CA ALA A 456 -11.03 13.36 1.79
C ALA A 456 -12.02 12.18 1.90
N PRO A 457 -12.39 11.70 3.11
CA PRO A 457 -13.45 10.72 3.29
C PRO A 457 -14.77 11.10 2.59
N ALA A 458 -15.07 12.41 2.51
CA ALA A 458 -16.25 12.93 1.82
C ALA A 458 -16.26 12.62 0.32
N ASP A 459 -15.11 12.49 -0.33
CA ASP A 459 -15.04 12.21 -1.77
C ASP A 459 -15.50 10.77 -2.06
N ALA A 460 -15.05 9.80 -1.27
CA ALA A 460 -15.57 8.44 -1.32
C ALA A 460 -17.04 8.35 -0.90
N ALA A 461 -17.46 9.16 0.11
CA ALA A 461 -18.84 9.21 0.56
C ALA A 461 -19.80 9.74 -0.51
N LYS A 462 -19.37 10.68 -1.39
CA LYS A 462 -20.19 11.13 -2.55
C LYS A 462 -20.50 9.97 -3.52
N VAL A 463 -19.54 9.06 -3.73
CA VAL A 463 -19.78 7.84 -4.53
C VAL A 463 -20.80 6.94 -3.81
N ALA A 464 -20.57 6.67 -2.53
CA ALA A 464 -21.43 5.84 -1.70
C ALA A 464 -22.88 6.35 -1.66
N GLU A 465 -23.07 7.66 -1.49
CA GLU A 465 -24.41 8.30 -1.48
C GLU A 465 -25.17 8.00 -2.76
N LYS A 466 -24.53 8.26 -3.92
CA LYS A 466 -25.16 8.06 -5.22
C LYS A 466 -25.46 6.59 -5.51
N LEU A 467 -24.62 5.67 -5.02
CA LEU A 467 -24.90 4.23 -5.11
C LEU A 467 -26.12 3.85 -4.28
N LEU A 468 -26.24 4.34 -3.03
CA LEU A 468 -27.39 4.06 -2.17
C LEU A 468 -28.68 4.66 -2.73
N GLU A 469 -28.67 5.92 -3.15
CA GLU A 469 -29.83 6.57 -3.79
C GLU A 469 -30.26 5.82 -5.05
N GLY A 470 -29.30 5.42 -5.89
CA GLY A 470 -29.57 4.68 -7.12
C GLY A 470 -30.20 3.30 -6.85
N ILE A 471 -29.72 2.59 -5.81
CA ILE A 471 -30.29 1.30 -5.39
C ILE A 471 -31.73 1.48 -4.87
N ILE A 472 -31.99 2.52 -4.07
CA ILE A 472 -33.37 2.85 -3.64
C ILE A 472 -34.25 3.10 -4.85
N ALA A 473 -33.81 3.91 -5.81
CA ALA A 473 -34.57 4.20 -7.04
C ALA A 473 -34.84 2.94 -7.88
N VAL A 474 -33.89 1.99 -7.95
CA VAL A 474 -34.10 0.68 -8.61
C VAL A 474 -35.21 -0.10 -7.94
N GLN A 475 -35.27 -0.12 -6.62
CA GLN A 475 -36.30 -0.85 -5.87
C GLN A 475 -37.67 -0.18 -5.93
N GLU A 476 -37.71 1.13 -6.12
CA GLU A 476 -38.93 1.90 -6.42
C GLU A 476 -39.36 1.81 -7.90
N ASN A 477 -38.69 0.96 -8.71
CA ASN A 477 -38.92 0.82 -10.15
C ASN A 477 -38.67 2.11 -10.96
N ASN A 478 -37.93 3.07 -10.43
CA ASN A 478 -37.59 4.32 -11.12
C ASN A 478 -36.22 4.21 -11.79
N LEU A 479 -36.14 3.39 -12.85
CA LEU A 479 -34.90 3.14 -13.58
C LEU A 479 -34.28 4.40 -14.20
N PRO A 480 -35.02 5.38 -14.77
CA PRO A 480 -34.41 6.62 -15.27
C PRO A 480 -33.65 7.39 -14.19
N VAL A 481 -34.22 7.52 -12.98
CA VAL A 481 -33.56 8.15 -11.84
C VAL A 481 -32.36 7.33 -11.37
N ALA A 482 -32.49 6.01 -11.31
CA ALA A 482 -31.38 5.13 -10.93
C ALA A 482 -30.17 5.27 -11.89
N VAL A 483 -30.40 5.27 -13.21
CA VAL A 483 -29.34 5.47 -14.22
C VAL A 483 -28.67 6.82 -14.04
N LYS A 484 -29.42 7.90 -13.82
CA LYS A 484 -28.85 9.23 -13.54
C LYS A 484 -27.94 9.19 -12.30
N LEU A 485 -28.42 8.64 -11.18
CA LEU A 485 -27.68 8.59 -9.91
C LEU A 485 -26.40 7.74 -10.02
N PHE A 486 -26.47 6.59 -10.69
CA PHE A 486 -25.28 5.77 -10.94
C PHE A 486 -24.30 6.45 -11.89
N THR A 487 -24.76 7.26 -12.85
CA THR A 487 -23.88 8.08 -13.69
C THR A 487 -23.14 9.14 -12.85
N GLU A 488 -23.84 9.76 -11.91
CA GLU A 488 -23.23 10.69 -10.94
C GLU A 488 -22.21 9.96 -10.03
N ALA A 489 -22.51 8.72 -9.59
CA ALA A 489 -21.56 7.90 -8.83
C ALA A 489 -20.26 7.63 -9.63
N VAL A 490 -20.40 7.25 -10.92
CA VAL A 490 -19.25 7.05 -11.82
C VAL A 490 -18.44 8.34 -11.99
N SER A 491 -19.12 9.48 -12.14
CA SER A 491 -18.46 10.78 -12.24
C SER A 491 -17.66 11.13 -10.98
N ASN A 492 -18.26 10.91 -9.79
CA ASN A 492 -17.61 11.15 -8.51
C ASN A 492 -16.39 10.22 -8.31
N GLU A 493 -16.52 8.92 -8.65
CA GLU A 493 -15.39 7.97 -8.59
C GLU A 493 -14.25 8.41 -9.53
N SER A 494 -14.57 8.82 -10.75
CA SER A 494 -13.59 9.24 -11.76
C SER A 494 -12.89 10.57 -11.40
N ALA A 495 -13.48 11.38 -10.53
CA ALA A 495 -12.90 12.62 -10.04
C ALA A 495 -11.92 12.41 -8.88
N MET A 496 -11.91 11.22 -8.27
CA MET A 496 -11.00 10.93 -7.15
C MET A 496 -9.55 10.81 -7.62
N ILE A 497 -8.63 11.30 -6.79
CA ILE A 497 -7.19 11.10 -6.97
C ILE A 497 -6.88 9.62 -6.73
N TYR A 498 -6.02 9.05 -7.56
CA TYR A 498 -5.56 7.67 -7.41
C TYR A 498 -4.85 7.44 -6.08
N ASN A 499 -5.20 6.35 -5.39
CA ASN A 499 -4.57 5.85 -4.16
C ASN A 499 -4.54 4.30 -4.19
N GLU A 500 -3.73 3.68 -3.35
CA GLU A 500 -3.55 2.22 -3.25
C GLU A 500 -3.86 1.68 -1.84
N PRO A 501 -4.85 0.76 -1.72
CA PRO A 501 -5.89 0.53 -2.73
C PRO A 501 -6.74 1.80 -2.92
N LYS A 502 -7.59 1.83 -3.96
CA LYS A 502 -8.50 2.98 -4.18
C LYS A 502 -9.27 3.31 -2.90
N ASP A 503 -9.41 4.60 -2.58
CA ASP A 503 -10.20 5.07 -1.43
C ASP A 503 -11.69 4.71 -1.53
N TRP A 504 -12.13 4.28 -2.72
CA TRP A 504 -13.40 3.61 -2.94
C TRP A 504 -13.15 2.31 -3.71
N VAL A 505 -13.26 1.15 -3.03
CA VAL A 505 -12.84 -0.16 -3.58
C VAL A 505 -13.89 -0.85 -4.43
N LEU A 506 -15.18 -0.45 -4.36
CA LEU A 506 -16.27 -1.04 -5.14
C LEU A 506 -16.57 -0.18 -6.37
N PRO A 507 -16.22 -0.61 -7.59
CA PRO A 507 -16.44 0.20 -8.79
C PRO A 507 -17.92 0.57 -8.99
N ALA A 508 -18.19 1.83 -9.36
CA ALA A 508 -19.55 2.32 -9.59
C ALA A 508 -20.13 1.90 -10.97
N ARG A 509 -19.28 1.73 -11.99
CA ARG A 509 -19.71 1.36 -13.34
C ARG A 509 -20.54 0.07 -13.40
N PRO A 510 -20.24 -1.02 -12.67
CA PRO A 510 -21.11 -2.21 -12.64
C PRO A 510 -22.54 -1.93 -12.21
N TYR A 511 -22.78 -1.00 -11.27
CA TYR A 511 -24.13 -0.61 -10.86
C TYR A 511 -24.88 0.12 -11.98
N LEU A 512 -24.20 1.05 -12.68
CA LEU A 512 -24.77 1.72 -13.85
C LEU A 512 -25.09 0.72 -14.96
N GLY A 513 -24.17 -0.19 -15.27
CA GLY A 513 -24.35 -1.23 -16.28
C GLY A 513 -25.53 -2.14 -15.98
N ALA A 514 -25.69 -2.55 -14.71
CA ALA A 514 -26.80 -3.39 -14.26
C ALA A 514 -28.16 -2.66 -14.36
N ALA A 515 -28.21 -1.38 -14.02
CA ALA A 515 -29.42 -0.57 -14.17
C ALA A 515 -29.81 -0.40 -15.65
N LEU A 516 -28.86 -0.18 -16.53
CA LEU A 516 -29.06 -0.10 -17.99
C LEU A 516 -29.55 -1.44 -18.57
N LEU A 517 -29.03 -2.58 -18.10
CA LEU A 517 -29.54 -3.91 -18.47
C LEU A 517 -31.02 -4.06 -18.10
N ARG A 518 -31.39 -3.66 -16.87
CA ARG A 518 -32.79 -3.70 -16.40
C ARG A 518 -33.69 -2.75 -17.19
N ALA A 519 -33.17 -1.61 -17.64
CA ALA A 519 -33.87 -0.65 -18.49
C ALA A 519 -33.95 -1.07 -19.97
N GLY A 520 -33.40 -2.22 -20.37
CA GLY A 520 -33.38 -2.70 -21.76
C GLY A 520 -32.37 -1.98 -22.64
N SER A 521 -31.53 -1.11 -22.10
CA SER A 521 -30.50 -0.33 -22.82
C SER A 521 -29.21 -1.15 -23.02
N PHE A 522 -29.33 -2.31 -23.67
CA PHE A 522 -28.26 -3.32 -23.74
C PHE A 522 -26.98 -2.82 -24.41
N ALA A 523 -27.08 -1.99 -25.45
CA ALA A 523 -25.90 -1.46 -26.16
C ALA A 523 -25.11 -0.48 -25.27
N THR A 524 -25.80 0.37 -24.51
CA THR A 524 -25.17 1.29 -23.55
C THR A 524 -24.55 0.54 -22.38
N ALA A 525 -25.25 -0.50 -21.85
CA ALA A 525 -24.72 -1.36 -20.80
C ALA A 525 -23.41 -2.05 -21.24
N GLU A 526 -23.34 -2.54 -22.50
CA GLU A 526 -22.11 -3.11 -23.09
C GLU A 526 -20.93 -2.12 -23.01
N ILE A 527 -21.17 -0.85 -23.37
CA ILE A 527 -20.13 0.19 -23.34
C ILE A 527 -19.64 0.38 -21.90
N VAL A 528 -20.56 0.58 -20.95
CA VAL A 528 -20.22 0.83 -19.53
C VAL A 528 -19.44 -0.32 -18.91
N PHE A 529 -19.82 -1.57 -19.17
CA PHE A 529 -19.07 -2.72 -18.68
C PHE A 529 -17.68 -2.85 -19.32
N LYS A 530 -17.52 -2.50 -20.58
CA LYS A 530 -16.22 -2.46 -21.25
C LYS A 530 -15.31 -1.38 -20.68
N GLU A 531 -15.85 -0.20 -20.37
CA GLU A 531 -15.11 0.88 -19.69
C GLU A 531 -14.63 0.45 -18.30
N ASP A 532 -15.49 -0.22 -17.52
CA ASP A 532 -15.05 -0.77 -16.22
C ASP A 532 -13.90 -1.78 -16.42
N LEU A 533 -13.99 -2.66 -17.41
CA LEU A 533 -12.95 -3.66 -17.67
C LEU A 533 -11.64 -3.09 -18.20
N GLN A 534 -11.60 -1.83 -18.66
CA GLN A 534 -10.36 -1.11 -18.95
C GLN A 534 -9.64 -0.70 -17.65
N GLU A 535 -10.40 -0.21 -16.65
CA GLU A 535 -9.85 0.21 -15.36
C GLU A 535 -9.67 -0.95 -14.37
N ASN A 536 -10.60 -1.91 -14.38
CA ASN A 536 -10.66 -3.07 -13.50
C ASN A 536 -10.68 -4.37 -14.34
N PRO A 537 -9.57 -4.73 -15.02
CA PRO A 537 -9.54 -5.90 -15.89
C PRO A 537 -9.90 -7.16 -15.09
N ASN A 538 -10.65 -8.07 -15.71
CA ASN A 538 -11.15 -9.30 -15.08
C ASN A 538 -12.12 -9.09 -13.88
N ASN A 539 -12.66 -7.90 -13.67
CA ASN A 539 -13.75 -7.71 -12.71
C ASN A 539 -14.92 -8.62 -13.04
N HIS A 540 -15.21 -9.57 -12.15
CA HIS A 540 -16.23 -10.60 -12.35
C HIS A 540 -17.62 -9.99 -12.60
N TRP A 541 -18.00 -8.93 -11.87
CA TRP A 541 -19.29 -8.25 -12.05
C TRP A 541 -19.43 -7.70 -13.48
N SER A 542 -18.41 -7.01 -13.98
CA SER A 542 -18.45 -6.43 -15.32
C SER A 542 -18.37 -7.47 -16.43
N LEU A 543 -17.62 -8.54 -16.25
CA LEU A 543 -17.63 -9.66 -17.19
C LEU A 543 -19.00 -10.34 -17.26
N LYS A 544 -19.66 -10.53 -16.11
CA LYS A 544 -21.01 -11.10 -16.05
C LYS A 544 -22.02 -10.19 -16.75
N GLY A 545 -22.02 -8.89 -16.41
CA GLY A 545 -22.92 -7.92 -17.01
C GLY A 545 -22.68 -7.73 -18.51
N LEU A 546 -21.41 -7.73 -18.96
CA LEU A 546 -21.06 -7.67 -20.37
C LEU A 546 -21.56 -8.91 -21.12
N TYR A 547 -21.38 -10.10 -20.55
CA TYR A 547 -21.90 -11.34 -21.11
C TYR A 547 -23.42 -11.29 -21.31
N GLU A 548 -24.17 -10.88 -20.29
CA GLU A 548 -25.64 -10.75 -20.34
C GLU A 548 -26.07 -9.70 -21.38
N SER A 549 -25.41 -8.56 -21.44
CA SER A 549 -25.64 -7.51 -22.40
C SER A 549 -25.49 -7.99 -23.85
N LEU A 550 -24.40 -8.73 -24.14
CA LEU A 550 -24.13 -9.29 -25.46
C LEU A 550 -25.16 -10.38 -25.85
N GLN A 551 -25.59 -11.21 -24.90
CA GLN A 551 -26.66 -12.21 -25.13
C GLN A 551 -27.98 -11.53 -25.51
N LYS A 552 -28.40 -10.49 -24.77
CA LYS A 552 -29.64 -9.73 -25.07
C LYS A 552 -29.59 -9.07 -26.46
N GLN A 553 -28.41 -8.70 -26.92
CA GLN A 553 -28.17 -8.15 -28.26
C GLN A 553 -28.00 -9.22 -29.36
N LYS A 554 -28.07 -10.52 -29.03
CA LYS A 554 -27.83 -11.65 -29.91
C LYS A 554 -26.42 -11.67 -30.54
N LYS A 555 -25.43 -11.05 -29.89
CA LYS A 555 -24.02 -11.05 -30.29
C LYS A 555 -23.32 -12.33 -29.82
N THR A 556 -23.72 -13.49 -30.32
CA THR A 556 -23.39 -14.83 -29.82
C THR A 556 -21.88 -15.11 -29.75
N ALA A 557 -21.14 -14.77 -30.82
CA ALA A 557 -19.68 -15.01 -30.86
C ALA A 557 -18.93 -14.17 -29.78
N ALA A 558 -19.29 -12.90 -29.63
CA ALA A 558 -18.72 -12.04 -28.60
C ALA A 558 -19.09 -12.52 -27.20
N ALA A 559 -20.36 -12.90 -26.99
CA ALA A 559 -20.81 -13.46 -25.71
C ALA A 559 -20.04 -14.73 -25.33
N ALA A 560 -19.79 -15.64 -26.27
CA ALA A 560 -19.01 -16.87 -26.04
C ALA A 560 -17.55 -16.55 -25.63
N SER A 561 -16.93 -15.53 -26.25
CA SER A 561 -15.58 -15.06 -25.87
C SER A 561 -15.56 -14.52 -24.44
N ILE A 562 -16.52 -13.68 -24.07
CA ILE A 562 -16.61 -13.13 -22.71
C ILE A 562 -16.95 -14.22 -21.70
N LYS A 563 -17.81 -15.20 -22.03
CA LYS A 563 -18.09 -16.36 -21.16
C LYS A 563 -16.81 -17.12 -20.82
N LYS A 564 -15.95 -17.39 -21.81
CA LYS A 564 -14.66 -18.04 -21.60
C LYS A 564 -13.73 -17.23 -20.67
N GLN A 565 -13.78 -15.92 -20.76
CA GLN A 565 -13.01 -15.05 -19.87
C GLN A 565 -13.61 -15.06 -18.44
N LEU A 566 -14.93 -14.93 -18.34
CA LEU A 566 -15.66 -15.01 -17.07
C LEU A 566 -15.37 -16.31 -16.32
N ASP A 567 -15.42 -17.46 -17.03
CA ASP A 567 -15.16 -18.78 -16.42
C ASP A 567 -13.74 -18.90 -15.84
N LYS A 568 -12.76 -18.20 -16.39
CA LYS A 568 -11.39 -18.14 -15.86
C LYS A 568 -11.28 -17.33 -14.58
N THR A 569 -12.21 -16.40 -14.32
CA THR A 569 -12.20 -15.59 -13.09
C THR A 569 -12.83 -16.32 -11.91
N ILE A 570 -13.59 -17.39 -12.16
CA ILE A 570 -14.23 -18.18 -11.11
C ILE A 570 -13.14 -18.92 -10.34
N ALA A 571 -12.88 -18.47 -9.10
CA ALA A 571 -11.88 -19.06 -8.21
C ALA A 571 -12.47 -20.18 -7.33
N THR A 572 -13.76 -20.05 -6.98
CA THR A 572 -14.48 -20.92 -6.03
C THR A 572 -15.93 -21.11 -6.49
N ASP A 573 -16.59 -22.13 -5.99
CA ASP A 573 -17.95 -22.47 -6.41
C ASP A 573 -18.98 -21.36 -6.07
N ASP A 574 -18.77 -20.62 -5.00
CA ASP A 574 -19.63 -19.49 -4.58
C ASP A 574 -19.57 -18.27 -5.52
N MET A 575 -18.63 -18.26 -6.49
CA MET A 575 -18.57 -17.24 -7.54
C MET A 575 -19.38 -17.57 -8.80
N LYS A 576 -19.80 -18.82 -8.98
CA LYS A 576 -20.44 -19.26 -10.24
C LYS A 576 -21.75 -18.52 -10.55
N ASP A 577 -22.54 -18.26 -9.53
CA ASP A 577 -23.89 -17.70 -9.65
C ASP A 577 -23.96 -16.22 -9.23
N LEU A 578 -22.80 -15.56 -9.08
CA LEU A 578 -22.79 -14.13 -8.76
C LEU A 578 -23.44 -13.31 -9.89
N PRO A 579 -24.36 -12.38 -9.58
CA PRO A 579 -24.93 -11.47 -10.56
C PRO A 579 -23.91 -10.42 -11.03
N ALA A 580 -24.30 -9.61 -12.02
CA ALA A 580 -23.51 -8.45 -12.40
C ALA A 580 -23.33 -7.45 -11.25
N VAL A 581 -24.38 -7.29 -10.42
CA VAL A 581 -24.40 -6.57 -9.12
C VAL A 581 -25.53 -7.14 -8.29
N PHE A 582 -25.35 -7.28 -6.98
CA PHE A 582 -26.40 -7.70 -6.05
C PHE A 582 -27.49 -6.64 -5.86
#